data_75e232504336968dbf470e3ce04bce54
#
_entry.id   75e232504336968dbf470e3ce04bce54
#
_cell.length_a   1.000
_cell.length_b   1.000
_cell.length_c   1.000
_cell.angle_alpha   90.00
_cell.angle_beta   90.00
_cell.angle_gamma   90.00
#
_symmetry.space_group_name_H-M   'P 1'
#
loop_
_entity.id
_entity.type
_entity.pdbx_description
1 polymer ?
#
loop_
_entity_poly.entity_id
_entity_poly.type
_entity_poly.pdbx_seq_one_letter_code
_entity_poly.pdbx_strand_id
1 'polypeptide(L)'
;MKGRRTDQLLWITSLLFVVWLVWVETSFQYFEGSLGSELRLHSAGVALVAGSFLLPYGLVQIPIGRLIDRGRVELWLLLAALAAACCSLVFASSDSLQGLLLSRIGTGMACAVVFPASAVLARRSLPENRFALAMGFTDGLLGIGAALAAMVPLLLGRSGWRDLVLLQGLALSLIVALPMLLLGVRRSSSAVSTAGKQDTHGHRWTMAGVNRLIQCCLLYAWGLGFVFGMAQYGLLSSLRGWSNPLMEGLTLVMSIGLVVGMVGSGALGGRPENRGRLLLAGSVITLLSLLLLITPSLPRGVLMLPAFSFGVGIGSSVLAFPIAEAAAPAGQTAMTVSIVNTSGTVMGGLMTIVSGLILQASPQGDLSLVLLIYGALALFGVAMASWISFSPEPAGAAAIPSRPDAVQSRDSAAPGA
;
A
#
# COMPACT_ATOMS: atom_id res chain seq x y z
N MET A 1 -1.55 9.27 -29.10
CA MET A 1 -0.37 9.59 -28.25
C MET A 1 -0.67 10.59 -27.11
N LYS A 2 -1.47 11.66 -27.31
CA LYS A 2 -1.78 12.65 -26.24
C LYS A 2 -2.50 12.03 -25.01
N GLY A 3 -3.47 11.15 -25.20
CA GLY A 3 -4.22 10.53 -24.09
C GLY A 3 -3.35 9.68 -23.15
N ARG A 4 -2.41 8.90 -23.68
CA ARG A 4 -1.52 8.04 -22.89
C ARG A 4 -0.56 8.85 -21.99
N ARG A 5 -0.09 10.02 -22.47
CA ARG A 5 0.75 10.91 -21.63
C ARG A 5 -0.05 11.50 -20.47
N THR A 6 -1.31 11.87 -20.71
CA THR A 6 -2.19 12.38 -19.64
C THR A 6 -2.45 11.30 -18.58
N ASP A 7 -2.72 10.05 -19.00
CA ASP A 7 -2.93 8.95 -18.06
C ASP A 7 -1.66 8.65 -17.23
N GLN A 8 -0.47 8.75 -17.83
CA GLN A 8 0.80 8.61 -17.10
C GLN A 8 1.00 9.73 -16.07
N LEU A 9 0.69 10.98 -16.42
CA LEU A 9 0.78 12.11 -15.49
C LEU A 9 -0.23 11.95 -14.33
N LEU A 10 -1.46 11.53 -14.61
CA LEU A 10 -2.46 11.24 -13.59
C LEU A 10 -1.99 10.13 -12.66
N TRP A 11 -1.39 9.07 -13.20
CA TRP A 11 -0.81 8.00 -12.40
C TRP A 11 0.32 8.51 -11.50
N ILE A 12 1.28 9.27 -12.05
CA ILE A 12 2.37 9.86 -11.24
C ILE A 12 1.79 10.76 -10.13
N THR A 13 0.78 11.58 -10.44
CA THR A 13 0.12 12.42 -9.43
C THR A 13 -0.57 11.58 -8.35
N SER A 14 -1.17 10.44 -8.72
CA SER A 14 -1.74 9.52 -7.72
C SER A 14 -0.67 8.88 -6.82
N LEU A 15 0.53 8.62 -7.34
CA LEU A 15 1.66 8.14 -6.53
C LEU A 15 2.13 9.19 -5.51
N LEU A 16 2.13 10.48 -5.87
CA LEU A 16 2.42 11.55 -4.92
C LEU A 16 1.37 11.63 -3.81
N PHE A 17 0.12 11.30 -4.11
CA PHE A 17 -0.91 11.18 -3.10
C PHE A 17 -0.68 9.97 -2.16
N VAL A 18 -0.17 8.85 -2.66
CA VAL A 18 0.24 7.71 -1.80
C VAL A 18 1.33 8.14 -0.82
N VAL A 19 2.36 8.84 -1.29
CA VAL A 19 3.43 9.38 -0.43
C VAL A 19 2.85 10.29 0.65
N TRP A 20 1.96 11.20 0.26
CA TRP A 20 1.31 12.13 1.19
C TRP A 20 0.48 11.41 2.24
N LEU A 21 -0.30 10.41 1.84
CA LEU A 21 -1.12 9.59 2.75
C LEU A 21 -0.25 8.99 3.87
N VAL A 22 0.85 8.35 3.51
CA VAL A 22 1.74 7.72 4.48
C VAL A 22 2.46 8.78 5.32
N TRP A 23 2.85 9.89 4.71
CA TRP A 23 3.44 11.01 5.45
C TRP A 23 2.50 11.50 6.55
N VAL A 24 1.23 11.75 6.26
CA VAL A 24 0.23 12.22 7.25
C VAL A 24 -0.07 11.16 8.31
N GLU A 25 -0.23 9.90 7.90
CA GLU A 25 -0.51 8.81 8.82
C GLU A 25 0.64 8.61 9.80
N THR A 26 1.86 8.48 9.29
CA THR A 26 3.05 8.19 10.09
C THR A 26 3.54 9.42 10.89
N SER A 27 3.30 10.65 10.41
CA SER A 27 3.70 11.88 11.12
C SER A 27 3.07 12.01 12.50
N PHE A 28 1.88 11.46 12.71
CA PHE A 28 1.12 11.62 13.95
C PHE A 28 1.92 11.18 15.18
N GLN A 29 2.64 10.08 15.11
CA GLN A 29 3.46 9.55 16.20
C GLN A 29 4.53 10.52 16.69
N TYR A 30 4.97 11.47 15.86
CA TYR A 30 6.03 12.43 16.21
C TYR A 30 5.50 13.69 16.91
N PHE A 31 4.19 13.95 16.84
CA PHE A 31 3.60 15.10 17.51
C PHE A 31 2.44 14.76 18.47
N GLU A 32 2.07 13.47 18.61
CA GLU A 32 0.99 13.04 19.49
C GLU A 32 1.19 13.49 20.94
N GLY A 33 2.42 13.50 21.45
CA GLY A 33 2.75 13.99 22.79
C GLY A 33 2.49 15.49 22.95
N SER A 34 2.86 16.30 21.95
CA SER A 34 2.62 17.75 21.93
C SER A 34 1.13 18.06 21.85
N LEU A 35 0.41 17.36 20.96
CA LEU A 35 -1.04 17.47 20.82
C LEU A 35 -1.76 17.08 22.11
N GLY A 36 -1.38 15.96 22.72
CA GLY A 36 -1.96 15.47 23.96
C GLY A 36 -1.77 16.45 25.13
N SER A 37 -0.58 17.03 25.27
CA SER A 37 -0.27 18.00 26.31
C SER A 37 -0.99 19.34 26.09
N GLU A 38 -1.03 19.86 24.87
CA GLU A 38 -1.70 21.11 24.53
C GLU A 38 -3.20 21.04 24.77
N LEU A 39 -3.84 19.96 24.33
CA LEU A 39 -5.30 19.79 24.44
C LEU A 39 -5.73 19.03 25.73
N ARG A 40 -4.79 18.74 26.61
CA ARG A 40 -5.02 18.02 27.88
C ARG A 40 -5.76 16.70 27.70
N LEU A 41 -5.40 15.96 26.63
CA LEU A 41 -6.00 14.66 26.33
C LEU A 41 -5.34 13.56 27.16
N HIS A 42 -6.16 12.64 27.67
CA HIS A 42 -5.62 11.39 28.23
C HIS A 42 -5.01 10.52 27.14
N SER A 43 -4.08 9.63 27.51
CA SER A 43 -3.42 8.70 26.59
C SER A 43 -4.39 7.89 25.73
N ALA A 44 -5.52 7.46 26.31
CA ALA A 44 -6.58 6.78 25.57
C ALA A 44 -7.20 7.66 24.49
N GLY A 45 -7.39 8.97 24.73
CA GLY A 45 -7.89 9.91 23.73
C GLY A 45 -6.91 10.10 22.57
N VAL A 46 -5.63 10.22 22.87
CA VAL A 46 -4.55 10.31 21.85
C VAL A 46 -4.50 9.04 21.02
N ALA A 47 -4.53 7.88 21.65
CA ALA A 47 -4.56 6.59 20.94
C ALA A 47 -5.80 6.42 20.05
N LEU A 48 -6.95 6.93 20.51
CA LEU A 48 -8.17 6.91 19.72
C LEU A 48 -8.05 7.80 18.47
N VAL A 49 -7.45 8.98 18.58
CA VAL A 49 -7.15 9.86 17.43
C VAL A 49 -6.18 9.17 16.46
N ALA A 50 -5.12 8.52 16.96
CA ALA A 50 -4.18 7.76 16.14
C ALA A 50 -4.89 6.67 15.32
N GLY A 51 -5.67 5.81 15.98
CA GLY A 51 -6.38 4.68 15.36
C GLY A 51 -7.55 5.08 14.45
N SER A 52 -8.10 6.28 14.62
CA SER A 52 -9.29 6.73 13.88
C SER A 52 -9.07 7.00 12.39
N PHE A 53 -7.82 6.96 11.91
CA PHE A 53 -7.48 7.06 10.49
C PHE A 53 -7.56 5.70 9.78
N LEU A 54 -6.91 4.68 10.32
CA LEU A 54 -6.64 3.43 9.62
C LEU A 54 -7.89 2.57 9.42
N LEU A 55 -8.79 2.55 10.41
CA LEU A 55 -10.02 1.76 10.34
C LEU A 55 -10.98 2.24 9.24
N PRO A 56 -11.35 3.55 9.15
CA PRO A 56 -12.15 4.06 8.05
C PRO A 56 -11.46 3.92 6.69
N TYR A 57 -10.14 4.13 6.62
CA TYR A 57 -9.35 3.91 5.42
C TYR A 57 -9.54 2.48 4.87
N GLY A 58 -9.38 1.46 5.72
CA GLY A 58 -9.52 0.06 5.31
C GLY A 58 -10.98 -0.29 4.92
N LEU A 59 -11.95 0.03 5.77
CA LEU A 59 -13.35 -0.39 5.56
C LEU A 59 -14.00 0.26 4.34
N VAL A 60 -13.69 1.53 4.06
CA VAL A 60 -14.29 2.29 2.96
C VAL A 60 -13.68 1.94 1.60
N GLN A 61 -12.49 1.31 1.56
CA GLN A 61 -11.85 0.95 0.29
C GLN A 61 -12.69 0.04 -0.59
N ILE A 62 -13.38 -0.96 -0.03
CA ILE A 62 -14.16 -1.92 -0.82
C ILE A 62 -15.31 -1.24 -1.58
N PRO A 63 -16.23 -0.48 -0.92
CA PRO A 63 -17.26 0.24 -1.65
C PRO A 63 -16.71 1.29 -2.62
N ILE A 64 -15.63 1.98 -2.26
CA ILE A 64 -14.95 2.96 -3.12
C ILE A 64 -14.35 2.29 -4.36
N GLY A 65 -13.72 1.13 -4.22
CA GLY A 65 -13.17 0.38 -5.36
C GLY A 65 -14.23 0.13 -6.43
N ARG A 66 -15.43 -0.27 -6.03
CA ARG A 66 -16.56 -0.46 -6.95
C ARG A 66 -17.03 0.83 -7.63
N LEU A 67 -17.00 1.96 -6.91
CA LEU A 67 -17.35 3.27 -7.47
C LEU A 67 -16.28 3.74 -8.47
N ILE A 68 -15.00 3.51 -8.17
CA ILE A 68 -13.89 3.85 -9.06
C ILE A 68 -13.96 3.05 -10.37
N ASP A 69 -14.25 1.74 -10.31
CA ASP A 69 -14.38 0.89 -11.52
C ASP A 69 -15.50 1.37 -12.46
N ARG A 70 -16.55 1.97 -11.91
CA ARG A 70 -17.71 2.47 -12.68
C ARG A 70 -17.65 3.95 -13.03
N GLY A 71 -16.75 4.69 -12.40
CA GLY A 71 -16.72 6.14 -12.46
C GLY A 71 -15.50 6.72 -13.17
N ARG A 72 -15.35 8.02 -13.01
CA ARG A 72 -14.18 8.78 -13.47
C ARG A 72 -13.15 8.82 -12.36
N VAL A 73 -12.09 8.03 -12.51
CA VAL A 73 -11.00 7.90 -11.52
C VAL A 73 -10.42 9.26 -11.15
N GLU A 74 -10.25 10.14 -12.13
CA GLU A 74 -9.69 11.48 -11.96
C GLU A 74 -10.54 12.35 -11.02
N LEU A 75 -11.87 12.23 -11.16
CA LEU A 75 -12.80 12.96 -10.31
C LEU A 75 -12.76 12.46 -8.88
N TRP A 76 -12.72 11.13 -8.69
CA TRP A 76 -12.60 10.54 -7.35
C TRP A 76 -11.30 10.95 -6.65
N LEU A 77 -10.17 10.97 -7.37
CA LEU A 77 -8.89 11.43 -6.82
C LEU A 77 -8.90 12.92 -6.46
N LEU A 78 -9.49 13.76 -7.32
CA LEU A 78 -9.64 15.19 -7.04
C LEU A 78 -10.50 15.44 -5.79
N LEU A 79 -11.68 14.81 -5.73
CA LEU A 79 -12.59 14.95 -4.57
C LEU A 79 -11.93 14.44 -3.28
N ALA A 80 -11.21 13.31 -3.36
CA ALA A 80 -10.46 12.77 -2.24
C ALA A 80 -9.35 13.71 -1.76
N ALA A 81 -8.57 14.29 -2.68
CA ALA A 81 -7.51 15.23 -2.34
C ALA A 81 -8.07 16.51 -1.68
N LEU A 82 -9.16 17.07 -2.22
CA LEU A 82 -9.83 18.23 -1.64
C LEU A 82 -10.44 17.91 -0.26
N ALA A 83 -11.12 16.76 -0.11
CA ALA A 83 -11.66 16.33 1.16
C ALA A 83 -10.59 16.11 2.23
N ALA A 84 -9.47 15.45 1.87
CA ALA A 84 -8.36 15.25 2.78
C ALA A 84 -7.67 16.56 3.17
N ALA A 85 -7.52 17.51 2.24
CA ALA A 85 -7.00 18.84 2.54
C ALA A 85 -7.92 19.62 3.48
N CYS A 86 -9.24 19.60 3.25
CA CYS A 86 -10.22 20.19 4.16
C CYS A 86 -10.18 19.56 5.55
N CYS A 87 -10.06 18.21 5.63
CA CYS A 87 -9.90 17.53 6.90
C CYS A 87 -8.60 17.93 7.63
N SER A 88 -7.50 18.17 6.89
CA SER A 88 -6.27 18.71 7.50
C SER A 88 -6.47 20.10 8.11
N LEU A 89 -7.24 20.99 7.45
CA LEU A 89 -7.61 22.29 8.02
C LEU A 89 -8.43 22.14 9.28
N VAL A 90 -9.45 21.26 9.27
CA VAL A 90 -10.29 20.97 10.45
C VAL A 90 -9.46 20.40 11.59
N PHE A 91 -8.52 19.50 11.29
CA PHE A 91 -7.61 18.93 12.29
C PHE A 91 -6.77 20.03 12.95
N ALA A 92 -6.12 20.86 12.15
CA ALA A 92 -5.23 21.92 12.63
C ALA A 92 -5.96 23.01 13.42
N SER A 93 -7.25 23.25 13.14
CA SER A 93 -8.08 24.24 13.84
C SER A 93 -8.86 23.67 15.01
N SER A 94 -8.77 22.36 15.27
CA SER A 94 -9.56 21.71 16.32
C SER A 94 -8.91 21.86 17.70
N ASP A 95 -9.76 22.24 18.67
CA ASP A 95 -9.42 22.30 20.10
C ASP A 95 -10.17 21.23 20.91
N SER A 96 -10.81 20.29 20.25
CA SER A 96 -11.62 19.24 20.88
C SER A 96 -11.28 17.85 20.33
N LEU A 97 -11.38 16.82 21.19
CA LEU A 97 -11.22 15.42 20.79
C LEU A 97 -12.17 15.05 19.65
N GLN A 98 -13.41 15.53 19.67
CA GLN A 98 -14.40 15.23 18.62
C GLN A 98 -13.98 15.79 17.26
N GLY A 99 -13.50 17.03 17.20
CA GLY A 99 -13.00 17.64 15.97
C GLY A 99 -11.79 16.90 15.40
N LEU A 100 -10.86 16.49 16.27
CA LEU A 100 -9.72 15.67 15.88
C LEU A 100 -10.15 14.31 15.32
N LEU A 101 -11.07 13.63 15.97
CA LEU A 101 -11.59 12.33 15.52
C LEU A 101 -12.30 12.44 14.18
N LEU A 102 -13.22 13.41 14.03
CA LEU A 102 -13.97 13.60 12.78
C LEU A 102 -13.06 13.90 11.61
N SER A 103 -12.04 14.74 11.82
CA SER A 103 -11.07 15.06 10.78
C SER A 103 -10.20 13.86 10.41
N ARG A 104 -9.72 13.05 11.36
CA ARG A 104 -8.94 11.83 11.11
C ARG A 104 -9.77 10.76 10.38
N ILE A 105 -11.02 10.54 10.81
CA ILE A 105 -11.97 9.66 10.13
C ILE A 105 -12.18 10.13 8.69
N GLY A 106 -12.47 11.43 8.49
CA GLY A 106 -12.66 12.00 7.16
C GLY A 106 -11.43 11.88 6.27
N THR A 107 -10.24 12.11 6.82
CA THR A 107 -8.97 11.92 6.09
C THR A 107 -8.79 10.46 5.69
N GLY A 108 -9.02 9.50 6.60
CA GLY A 108 -8.95 8.07 6.32
C GLY A 108 -9.91 7.65 5.20
N MET A 109 -11.16 8.09 5.27
CA MET A 109 -12.16 7.83 4.21
C MET A 109 -11.76 8.43 2.87
N ALA A 110 -11.27 9.65 2.83
CA ALA A 110 -10.79 10.30 1.61
C ALA A 110 -9.59 9.54 1.01
N CYS A 111 -8.63 9.17 1.84
CA CYS A 111 -7.45 8.41 1.42
C CYS A 111 -7.77 7.01 0.89
N ALA A 112 -8.91 6.42 1.25
CA ALA A 112 -9.33 5.11 0.76
C ALA A 112 -9.43 5.02 -0.78
N VAL A 113 -9.59 6.16 -1.46
CA VAL A 113 -9.63 6.28 -2.93
C VAL A 113 -8.26 6.02 -3.57
N VAL A 114 -7.17 6.38 -2.90
CA VAL A 114 -5.86 6.62 -3.51
C VAL A 114 -5.26 5.36 -4.10
N PHE A 115 -5.17 4.29 -3.31
CA PHE A 115 -4.51 3.06 -3.72
C PHE A 115 -5.23 2.34 -4.87
N PRO A 116 -6.55 2.08 -4.82
CA PRO A 116 -7.26 1.46 -5.93
C PRO A 116 -7.31 2.35 -7.18
N ALA A 117 -7.37 3.68 -7.03
CA ALA A 117 -7.32 4.60 -8.16
C ALA A 117 -5.96 4.59 -8.86
N SER A 118 -4.85 4.52 -8.10
CA SER A 118 -3.50 4.42 -8.68
C SER A 118 -3.34 3.12 -9.49
N ALA A 119 -3.91 2.00 -9.03
CA ALA A 119 -3.89 0.73 -9.74
C ALA A 119 -4.65 0.82 -11.09
N VAL A 120 -5.82 1.43 -11.10
CA VAL A 120 -6.58 1.63 -12.36
C VAL A 120 -5.83 2.55 -13.33
N LEU A 121 -5.22 3.63 -12.83
CA LEU A 121 -4.41 4.52 -13.67
C LEU A 121 -3.15 3.82 -14.19
N ALA A 122 -2.49 3.00 -13.39
CA ALA A 122 -1.37 2.16 -13.83
C ALA A 122 -1.80 1.22 -14.97
N ARG A 123 -2.94 0.55 -14.81
CA ARG A 123 -3.49 -0.37 -15.81
C ARG A 123 -3.82 0.31 -17.13
N ARG A 124 -4.29 1.57 -17.09
CA ARG A 124 -4.60 2.37 -18.27
C ARG A 124 -3.35 2.93 -18.97
N SER A 125 -2.32 3.25 -18.20
CA SER A 125 -1.16 4.00 -18.70
C SER A 125 0.03 3.12 -19.09
N LEU A 126 0.16 1.93 -18.50
CA LEU A 126 1.30 1.05 -18.66
C LEU A 126 0.95 -0.23 -19.44
N PRO A 127 1.94 -0.87 -20.09
CA PRO A 127 1.77 -2.21 -20.63
C PRO A 127 1.42 -3.22 -19.54
N GLU A 128 0.72 -4.28 -19.91
CA GLU A 128 0.23 -5.30 -18.98
C GLU A 128 1.34 -5.95 -18.15
N ASN A 129 2.46 -6.28 -18.77
CA ASN A 129 3.64 -6.86 -18.11
C ASN A 129 4.32 -5.92 -17.11
N ARG A 130 3.96 -4.62 -17.07
CA ARG A 130 4.48 -3.63 -16.12
C ARG A 130 3.53 -3.35 -14.95
N PHE A 131 2.36 -3.97 -14.92
CA PHE A 131 1.41 -3.75 -13.82
C PHE A 131 1.97 -4.21 -12.47
N ALA A 132 2.66 -5.36 -12.42
CA ALA A 132 3.32 -5.83 -11.20
C ALA A 132 4.38 -4.82 -10.70
N LEU A 133 5.18 -4.25 -11.62
CA LEU A 133 6.15 -3.20 -11.28
C LEU A 133 5.45 -1.94 -10.76
N ALA A 134 4.33 -1.54 -11.37
CA ALA A 134 3.56 -0.39 -10.93
C ALA A 134 3.04 -0.55 -9.50
N MET A 135 2.52 -1.74 -9.17
CA MET A 135 2.09 -2.05 -7.80
C MET A 135 3.26 -2.08 -6.81
N GLY A 136 4.40 -2.65 -7.22
CA GLY A 136 5.63 -2.63 -6.44
C GLY A 136 6.13 -1.21 -6.15
N PHE A 137 6.04 -0.30 -7.11
CA PHE A 137 6.32 1.12 -6.89
C PHE A 137 5.30 1.76 -5.95
N THR A 138 4.01 1.53 -6.17
CA THR A 138 2.95 2.12 -5.34
C THR A 138 3.11 1.77 -3.86
N ASP A 139 3.34 0.49 -3.56
CA ASP A 139 3.61 0.03 -2.20
C ASP A 139 4.98 0.48 -1.69
N GLY A 140 6.01 0.46 -2.54
CA GLY A 140 7.35 0.92 -2.17
C GLY A 140 7.40 2.39 -1.72
N LEU A 141 6.48 3.24 -2.21
CA LEU A 141 6.36 4.63 -1.78
C LEU A 141 5.91 4.79 -0.32
N LEU A 142 5.39 3.74 0.32
CA LEU A 142 5.14 3.72 1.76
C LEU A 142 6.42 4.07 2.54
N GLY A 143 7.58 3.56 2.11
CA GLY A 143 8.86 3.87 2.71
C GLY A 143 9.26 5.35 2.55
N ILE A 144 8.94 5.99 1.43
CA ILE A 144 9.23 7.41 1.21
C ILE A 144 8.35 8.30 2.10
N GLY A 145 7.06 7.97 2.20
CA GLY A 145 6.14 8.69 3.10
C GLY A 145 6.57 8.60 4.57
N ALA A 146 7.00 7.40 5.02
CA ALA A 146 7.52 7.19 6.36
C ALA A 146 8.84 7.95 6.60
N ALA A 147 9.75 8.01 5.61
CA ALA A 147 10.97 8.80 5.69
C ALA A 147 10.69 10.30 5.81
N LEU A 148 9.72 10.83 5.06
CA LEU A 148 9.26 12.22 5.21
C LEU A 148 8.69 12.47 6.62
N ALA A 149 7.95 11.52 7.17
CA ALA A 149 7.43 11.62 8.53
C ALA A 149 8.57 11.67 9.58
N ALA A 150 9.62 10.90 9.41
CA ALA A 150 10.77 10.91 10.30
C ALA A 150 11.52 12.28 10.32
N MET A 151 11.31 13.13 9.31
CA MET A 151 11.84 14.50 9.31
C MET A 151 10.99 15.47 10.13
N VAL A 152 9.80 15.07 10.57
CA VAL A 152 8.87 15.93 11.34
C VAL A 152 9.49 16.53 12.60
N PRO A 153 10.26 15.81 13.45
CA PRO A 153 10.91 16.40 14.60
C PRO A 153 11.83 17.59 14.27
N LEU A 154 12.48 17.54 13.09
CA LEU A 154 13.34 18.63 12.62
C LEU A 154 12.54 19.88 12.24
N LEU A 155 11.31 19.67 11.75
CA LEU A 155 10.39 20.76 11.37
C LEU A 155 9.69 21.34 12.61
N LEU A 156 9.25 20.48 13.54
CA LEU A 156 8.56 20.88 14.78
C LEU A 156 9.42 21.68 15.73
N GLY A 157 10.75 21.58 15.66
CA GLY A 157 11.66 22.39 16.46
C GLY A 157 11.54 23.91 16.20
N ARG A 158 10.85 24.31 15.13
CA ARG A 158 10.58 25.71 14.73
C ARG A 158 9.09 26.05 14.61
N SER A 159 8.23 25.06 14.49
CA SER A 159 6.81 25.24 14.21
C SER A 159 6.00 24.28 15.07
N GLY A 160 4.77 24.67 15.45
CA GLY A 160 3.85 23.78 16.16
C GLY A 160 3.30 22.65 15.26
N TRP A 161 2.73 21.62 15.88
CA TRP A 161 2.10 20.51 15.12
C TRP A 161 0.96 21.00 14.19
N ARG A 162 0.29 22.11 14.54
CA ARG A 162 -0.77 22.72 13.72
C ARG A 162 -0.22 23.21 12.39
N ASP A 163 0.92 23.90 12.42
CA ASP A 163 1.59 24.42 11.22
C ASP A 163 2.03 23.29 10.29
N LEU A 164 2.52 22.17 10.88
CA LEU A 164 2.85 20.97 10.10
C LEU A 164 1.64 20.42 9.37
N VAL A 165 0.49 20.26 10.07
CA VAL A 165 -0.73 19.72 9.47
C VAL A 165 -1.29 20.66 8.41
N LEU A 166 -1.21 21.98 8.60
CA LEU A 166 -1.56 22.97 7.58
C LEU A 166 -0.65 22.87 6.36
N LEU A 167 0.66 22.71 6.57
CA LEU A 167 1.62 22.49 5.49
C LEU A 167 1.30 21.22 4.69
N GLN A 168 0.94 20.13 5.39
CA GLN A 168 0.52 18.88 4.75
C GLN A 168 -0.74 19.08 3.89
N GLY A 169 -1.77 19.77 4.40
CA GLY A 169 -2.98 20.09 3.64
C GLY A 169 -2.71 20.96 2.42
N LEU A 170 -1.84 21.98 2.56
CA LEU A 170 -1.41 22.84 1.46
C LEU A 170 -0.61 22.04 0.40
N ALA A 171 0.32 21.21 0.82
CA ALA A 171 1.10 20.35 -0.06
C ALA A 171 0.19 19.43 -0.90
N LEU A 172 -0.81 18.81 -0.29
CA LEU A 172 -1.79 17.98 -1.00
C LEU A 172 -2.56 18.79 -2.05
N SER A 173 -3.00 19.99 -1.67
CA SER A 173 -3.75 20.87 -2.57
C SER A 173 -2.93 21.29 -3.80
N LEU A 174 -1.66 21.66 -3.61
CA LEU A 174 -0.79 22.14 -4.69
C LEU A 174 -0.22 21.00 -5.54
N ILE A 175 0.20 19.89 -4.91
CA ILE A 175 0.94 18.83 -5.60
C ILE A 175 -0.01 17.77 -6.19
N VAL A 176 -1.20 17.61 -5.63
CA VAL A 176 -2.18 16.59 -6.07
C VAL A 176 -3.45 17.22 -6.62
N ALA A 177 -4.19 18.00 -5.82
CA ALA A 177 -5.51 18.48 -6.23
C ALA A 177 -5.43 19.42 -7.45
N LEU A 178 -4.50 20.35 -7.48
CA LEU A 178 -4.33 21.26 -8.61
C LEU A 178 -3.93 20.53 -9.91
N PRO A 179 -2.91 19.65 -9.95
CA PRO A 179 -2.62 18.85 -11.13
C PRO A 179 -3.78 17.96 -11.57
N MET A 180 -4.49 17.32 -10.62
CA MET A 180 -5.68 16.50 -10.95
C MET A 180 -6.78 17.32 -11.61
N LEU A 181 -7.03 18.55 -11.13
CA LEU A 181 -7.99 19.46 -11.71
C LEU A 181 -7.58 19.85 -13.16
N LEU A 182 -6.33 20.29 -13.34
CA LEU A 182 -5.82 20.73 -14.65
C LEU A 182 -5.79 19.59 -15.69
N LEU A 183 -5.37 18.40 -15.29
CA LEU A 183 -5.31 17.22 -16.15
C LEU A 183 -6.71 16.63 -16.42
N GLY A 184 -7.58 16.63 -15.42
CA GLY A 184 -8.96 16.15 -15.54
C GLY A 184 -9.81 17.00 -16.49
N VAL A 185 -9.66 18.33 -16.47
CA VAL A 185 -10.33 19.25 -17.40
C VAL A 185 -9.89 18.99 -18.85
N ARG A 186 -8.58 18.82 -19.09
CA ARG A 186 -8.04 18.51 -20.43
C ARG A 186 -8.57 17.21 -21.00
N ARG A 187 -8.80 16.20 -20.15
CA ARG A 187 -9.36 14.91 -20.58
C ARG A 187 -10.84 15.00 -20.93
N SER A 188 -11.63 15.77 -20.19
CA SER A 188 -13.06 16.00 -20.46
C SER A 188 -13.29 16.55 -21.86
N SER A 189 -12.42 17.46 -22.32
CA SER A 189 -12.51 18.04 -23.65
C SER A 189 -12.17 17.06 -24.78
N SER A 190 -11.40 16.00 -24.48
CA SER A 190 -11.00 14.98 -25.48
C SER A 190 -11.91 13.74 -25.48
N ALA A 191 -12.67 13.48 -24.42
CA ALA A 191 -13.41 12.25 -24.18
C ALA A 191 -14.84 12.25 -24.76
N VAL A 192 -15.31 13.35 -25.33
CA VAL A 192 -16.63 13.41 -26.01
C VAL A 192 -16.66 12.52 -27.26
N SER A 193 -15.51 12.05 -27.76
CA SER A 193 -15.43 11.32 -29.05
C SER A 193 -15.35 9.80 -28.98
N THR A 194 -15.07 9.14 -27.84
CA THR A 194 -14.80 7.69 -27.83
C THR A 194 -15.17 6.97 -26.54
N ALA A 195 -16.22 7.36 -25.85
CA ALA A 195 -16.82 6.50 -24.84
C ALA A 195 -17.65 5.41 -25.52
N GLY A 196 -16.99 4.51 -26.22
CA GLY A 196 -17.57 3.19 -26.53
C GLY A 196 -17.94 2.58 -25.16
N LYS A 197 -19.24 2.36 -24.94
CA LYS A 197 -19.78 1.56 -23.87
C LYS A 197 -18.97 0.25 -23.82
N GLN A 198 -18.01 0.15 -22.93
CA GLN A 198 -17.52 -1.16 -22.54
C GLN A 198 -18.73 -1.85 -21.92
N ASP A 199 -19.27 -2.85 -22.63
CA ASP A 199 -20.32 -3.69 -22.12
C ASP A 199 -19.89 -4.29 -20.78
N THR A 200 -20.33 -3.65 -19.70
CA THR A 200 -20.18 -4.16 -18.34
C THR A 200 -21.17 -5.27 -18.05
N HIS A 201 -21.78 -5.85 -19.10
CA HIS A 201 -22.72 -6.93 -18.96
C HIS A 201 -22.00 -8.24 -18.66
N GLY A 202 -22.01 -8.63 -17.40
CA GLY A 202 -22.13 -10.03 -17.06
C GLY A 202 -20.87 -10.82 -16.73
N HIS A 203 -19.67 -10.24 -16.65
CA HIS A 203 -18.53 -11.02 -16.15
C HIS A 203 -18.63 -11.17 -14.63
N ARG A 204 -19.16 -12.32 -14.22
CA ARG A 204 -19.23 -12.74 -12.80
C ARG A 204 -17.91 -13.39 -12.39
N TRP A 205 -17.56 -13.25 -11.13
CA TRP A 205 -16.47 -14.01 -10.54
C TRP A 205 -16.71 -15.51 -10.71
N THR A 206 -15.71 -16.20 -11.23
CA THR A 206 -15.70 -17.67 -11.20
C THR A 206 -15.28 -18.16 -9.81
N MET A 207 -15.67 -19.37 -9.43
CA MET A 207 -15.21 -19.95 -8.14
C MET A 207 -13.68 -20.01 -8.05
N ALA A 208 -13.01 -20.32 -9.15
CA ALA A 208 -11.54 -20.30 -9.22
C ALA A 208 -10.97 -18.90 -8.99
N GLY A 209 -11.59 -17.86 -9.58
CA GLY A 209 -11.21 -16.47 -9.38
C GLY A 209 -11.41 -16.00 -7.94
N VAL A 210 -12.54 -16.34 -7.32
CA VAL A 210 -12.80 -16.05 -5.90
C VAL A 210 -11.75 -16.73 -5.01
N ASN A 211 -11.48 -18.02 -5.24
CA ASN A 211 -10.46 -18.73 -4.47
C ASN A 211 -9.08 -18.08 -4.62
N ARG A 212 -8.70 -17.67 -5.83
CA ARG A 212 -7.44 -16.95 -6.08
C ARG A 212 -7.41 -15.61 -5.34
N LEU A 213 -8.52 -14.86 -5.35
CA LEU A 213 -8.64 -13.60 -4.60
C LEU A 213 -8.44 -13.82 -3.10
N ILE A 214 -9.06 -14.86 -2.51
CA ILE A 214 -8.89 -15.20 -1.09
C ILE A 214 -7.43 -15.53 -0.79
N GLN A 215 -6.77 -16.35 -1.62
CA GLN A 215 -5.34 -16.65 -1.46
C GLN A 215 -4.49 -15.37 -1.45
N CYS A 216 -4.76 -14.44 -2.37
CA CYS A 216 -4.05 -13.16 -2.45
C CYS A 216 -4.32 -12.27 -1.22
N CYS A 217 -5.55 -12.24 -0.72
CA CYS A 217 -5.90 -11.52 0.51
C CYS A 217 -5.13 -12.08 1.72
N LEU A 218 -5.08 -13.39 1.88
CA LEU A 218 -4.36 -14.03 2.98
C LEU A 218 -2.85 -13.79 2.88
N LEU A 219 -2.28 -13.82 1.66
CA LEU A 219 -0.88 -13.56 1.43
C LEU A 219 -0.52 -12.09 1.73
N TYR A 220 -1.32 -11.13 1.26
CA TYR A 220 -1.06 -9.71 1.51
C TYR A 220 -1.29 -9.35 2.98
N ALA A 221 -2.30 -9.95 3.62
CA ALA A 221 -2.53 -9.84 5.06
C ALA A 221 -1.31 -10.34 5.87
N TRP A 222 -0.70 -11.46 5.45
CA TRP A 222 0.54 -11.96 6.03
C TRP A 222 1.65 -10.92 5.96
N GLY A 223 1.90 -10.31 4.78
CA GLY A 223 2.95 -9.31 4.59
C GLY A 223 2.75 -8.08 5.48
N LEU A 224 1.55 -7.49 5.46
CA LEU A 224 1.23 -6.30 6.27
C LEU A 224 1.19 -6.62 7.77
N GLY A 225 0.81 -7.84 8.15
CA GLY A 225 0.87 -8.30 9.53
C GLY A 225 2.30 -8.22 10.09
N PHE A 226 3.31 -8.57 9.31
CA PHE A 226 4.71 -8.40 9.71
C PHE A 226 5.14 -6.94 9.74
N VAL A 227 4.79 -6.16 8.72
CA VAL A 227 5.17 -4.74 8.65
C VAL A 227 4.69 -4.00 9.87
N PHE A 228 3.41 -4.10 10.20
CA PHE A 228 2.84 -3.37 11.32
C PHE A 228 3.15 -4.02 12.68
N GLY A 229 3.21 -5.35 12.74
CA GLY A 229 3.42 -6.05 14.00
C GLY A 229 4.86 -6.03 14.51
N MET A 230 5.85 -6.12 13.65
CA MET A 230 7.26 -6.26 14.06
C MET A 230 8.12 -5.05 13.70
N ALA A 231 8.01 -4.54 12.47
CA ALA A 231 8.90 -3.51 11.98
C ALA A 231 8.59 -2.14 12.58
N GLN A 232 7.32 -1.76 12.54
CA GLN A 232 6.91 -0.39 12.83
C GLN A 232 6.91 -0.08 14.33
N TYR A 233 6.72 -1.09 15.19
CA TYR A 233 6.59 -0.89 16.64
C TYR A 233 7.77 -1.41 17.47
N GLY A 234 8.85 -1.82 16.83
CA GLY A 234 10.09 -2.19 17.51
C GLY A 234 9.93 -3.33 18.53
N LEU A 235 8.99 -4.26 18.30
CA LEU A 235 8.67 -5.36 19.23
C LEU A 235 9.92 -6.09 19.71
N LEU A 236 10.79 -6.52 18.78
CA LEU A 236 12.03 -7.23 19.12
C LEU A 236 12.99 -6.35 19.90
N SER A 237 13.07 -5.07 19.56
CA SER A 237 13.96 -4.12 20.23
C SER A 237 13.56 -3.91 21.68
N SER A 238 12.26 -3.78 21.94
CA SER A 238 11.73 -3.61 23.30
C SER A 238 11.94 -4.85 24.15
N LEU A 239 11.66 -6.04 23.63
CA LEU A 239 11.86 -7.30 24.37
C LEU A 239 13.33 -7.60 24.64
N ARG A 240 14.23 -7.21 23.74
CA ARG A 240 15.67 -7.42 23.89
C ARG A 240 16.39 -6.31 24.63
N GLY A 241 15.70 -5.23 25.00
CA GLY A 241 16.32 -4.08 25.64
C GLY A 241 17.39 -3.42 24.78
N TRP A 242 17.20 -3.39 23.46
CA TRP A 242 18.12 -2.73 22.54
C TRP A 242 18.02 -1.21 22.69
N SER A 243 19.16 -0.52 22.52
CA SER A 243 19.18 0.94 22.55
C SER A 243 18.40 1.54 21.40
N ASN A 244 17.80 2.72 21.61
CA ASN A 244 17.04 3.44 20.58
C ASN A 244 17.79 3.61 19.25
N PRO A 245 19.09 4.00 19.21
CA PRO A 245 19.82 4.11 17.94
C PRO A 245 19.93 2.78 17.17
N LEU A 246 20.05 1.64 17.86
CA LEU A 246 20.07 0.34 17.20
C LEU A 246 18.69 -0.01 16.65
N MET A 247 17.63 0.26 17.41
CA MET A 247 16.25 0.06 16.99
C MET A 247 15.93 0.88 15.73
N GLU A 248 16.26 2.16 15.74
CA GLU A 248 16.07 3.07 14.61
C GLU A 248 16.83 2.60 13.38
N GLY A 249 18.10 2.19 13.56
CA GLY A 249 18.93 1.65 12.49
C GLY A 249 18.35 0.36 11.88
N LEU A 250 17.91 -0.59 12.69
CA LEU A 250 17.29 -1.84 12.22
C LEU A 250 15.97 -1.57 11.50
N THR A 251 15.13 -0.69 12.04
CA THR A 251 13.85 -0.30 11.41
C THR A 251 14.09 0.37 10.06
N LEU A 252 15.07 1.27 9.96
CA LEU A 252 15.45 1.91 8.70
C LEU A 252 15.91 0.89 7.66
N VAL A 253 16.85 0.01 8.05
CA VAL A 253 17.41 -1.02 7.15
C VAL A 253 16.32 -1.99 6.68
N MET A 254 15.40 -2.39 7.57
CA MET A 254 14.25 -3.23 7.24
C MET A 254 13.29 -2.51 6.27
N SER A 255 13.03 -1.22 6.48
CA SER A 255 12.18 -0.41 5.59
C SER A 255 12.81 -0.26 4.20
N ILE A 256 14.14 -0.06 4.12
CA ILE A 256 14.85 -0.06 2.84
C ILE A 256 14.72 -1.43 2.16
N GLY A 257 14.91 -2.52 2.90
CA GLY A 257 14.70 -3.88 2.42
C GLY A 257 13.28 -4.09 1.88
N LEU A 258 12.27 -3.59 2.56
CA LEU A 258 10.86 -3.65 2.14
C LEU A 258 10.65 -2.96 0.79
N VAL A 259 11.15 -1.74 0.62
CA VAL A 259 11.09 -0.99 -0.65
C VAL A 259 11.78 -1.75 -1.77
N VAL A 260 12.99 -2.24 -1.52
CA VAL A 260 13.76 -3.05 -2.49
C VAL A 260 13.01 -4.33 -2.85
N GLY A 261 12.43 -5.00 -1.86
CA GLY A 261 11.63 -6.21 -2.04
C GLY A 261 10.37 -5.98 -2.86
N MET A 262 9.62 -4.92 -2.57
CA MET A 262 8.40 -4.55 -3.30
C MET A 262 8.68 -4.18 -4.75
N VAL A 263 9.62 -3.28 -4.99
CA VAL A 263 9.99 -2.83 -6.34
C VAL A 263 10.66 -3.96 -7.12
N GLY A 264 11.57 -4.69 -6.49
CA GLY A 264 12.27 -5.83 -7.09
C GLY A 264 11.32 -6.97 -7.46
N SER A 265 10.43 -7.37 -6.55
CA SER A 265 9.41 -8.38 -6.82
C SER A 265 8.44 -7.93 -7.91
N GLY A 266 8.04 -6.66 -7.91
CA GLY A 266 7.22 -6.08 -8.96
C GLY A 266 7.90 -6.11 -10.33
N ALA A 267 9.20 -5.79 -10.40
CA ALA A 267 9.99 -5.81 -11.63
C ALA A 267 10.16 -7.24 -12.18
N LEU A 268 10.54 -8.19 -11.33
CA LEU A 268 10.76 -9.59 -11.69
C LEU A 268 9.45 -10.35 -11.92
N GLY A 269 8.36 -9.95 -11.25
CA GLY A 269 7.02 -10.51 -11.34
C GLY A 269 6.20 -10.04 -12.55
N GLY A 270 6.81 -9.29 -13.48
CA GLY A 270 6.18 -8.91 -14.74
C GLY A 270 5.77 -10.13 -15.57
N ARG A 271 6.53 -11.22 -15.48
CA ARG A 271 6.18 -12.51 -16.09
C ARG A 271 5.39 -13.36 -15.11
N PRO A 272 4.17 -13.83 -15.46
CA PRO A 272 3.30 -14.60 -14.56
C PRO A 272 3.99 -15.83 -13.94
N GLU A 273 4.76 -16.57 -14.73
CA GLU A 273 5.48 -17.78 -14.30
C GLU A 273 6.50 -17.55 -13.18
N ASN A 274 6.97 -16.33 -13.00
CA ASN A 274 7.92 -16.00 -11.94
C ASN A 274 7.25 -15.67 -10.61
N ARG A 275 5.98 -15.27 -10.62
CA ARG A 275 5.27 -14.73 -9.44
C ARG A 275 5.24 -15.72 -8.28
N GLY A 276 4.88 -16.97 -8.55
CA GLY A 276 4.85 -18.01 -7.53
C GLY A 276 6.22 -18.27 -6.91
N ARG A 277 7.27 -18.39 -7.75
CA ARG A 277 8.64 -18.61 -7.27
C ARG A 277 9.16 -17.46 -6.41
N LEU A 278 8.86 -16.22 -6.80
CA LEU A 278 9.25 -15.03 -6.05
C LEU A 278 8.54 -14.96 -4.70
N LEU A 279 7.25 -15.29 -4.65
CA LEU A 279 6.48 -15.38 -3.42
C LEU A 279 7.06 -16.43 -2.46
N LEU A 280 7.35 -17.61 -2.97
CA LEU A 280 7.93 -18.70 -2.17
C LEU A 280 9.33 -18.32 -1.67
N ALA A 281 10.20 -17.80 -2.54
CA ALA A 281 11.51 -17.33 -2.13
C ALA A 281 11.42 -16.23 -1.06
N GLY A 282 10.55 -15.23 -1.27
CA GLY A 282 10.35 -14.13 -0.32
C GLY A 282 9.84 -14.61 1.04
N SER A 283 8.85 -15.51 1.08
CA SER A 283 8.33 -16.03 2.34
C SER A 283 9.35 -16.90 3.09
N VAL A 284 10.17 -17.68 2.38
CA VAL A 284 11.29 -18.43 2.99
C VAL A 284 12.36 -17.48 3.52
N ILE A 285 12.74 -16.45 2.76
CA ILE A 285 13.67 -15.42 3.23
C ILE A 285 13.13 -14.75 4.50
N THR A 286 11.85 -14.41 4.55
CA THR A 286 11.21 -13.82 5.75
C THR A 286 11.32 -14.75 6.95
N LEU A 287 11.00 -16.04 6.77
CA LEU A 287 11.10 -17.04 7.85
C LEU A 287 12.54 -17.17 8.37
N LEU A 288 13.51 -17.35 7.48
CA LEU A 288 14.93 -17.49 7.86
C LEU A 288 15.44 -16.22 8.54
N SER A 289 15.10 -15.05 8.02
CA SER A 289 15.48 -13.77 8.61
C SER A 289 14.85 -13.58 10.00
N LEU A 290 13.59 -13.96 10.19
CA LEU A 290 12.95 -13.94 11.50
C LEU A 290 13.70 -14.82 12.52
N LEU A 291 14.03 -16.05 12.14
CA LEU A 291 14.78 -16.97 13.00
C LEU A 291 16.14 -16.40 13.39
N LEU A 292 16.84 -15.74 12.46
CA LEU A 292 18.10 -15.06 12.76
C LEU A 292 17.90 -13.86 13.70
N LEU A 293 16.89 -13.03 13.46
CA LEU A 293 16.57 -11.88 14.30
C LEU A 293 16.19 -12.27 15.73
N ILE A 294 15.60 -13.46 15.92
CA ILE A 294 15.23 -14.00 17.23
C ILE A 294 16.44 -14.66 17.94
N THR A 295 17.49 -15.06 17.22
CA THR A 295 18.65 -15.74 17.80
C THR A 295 19.41 -14.85 18.80
N PRO A 296 19.57 -15.25 20.08
CA PRO A 296 20.08 -14.38 21.13
C PRO A 296 21.55 -13.95 20.95
N SER A 297 22.36 -14.79 20.33
CA SER A 297 23.82 -14.70 20.31
C SER A 297 24.41 -13.91 19.14
N LEU A 298 23.60 -13.36 18.25
CA LEU A 298 24.11 -12.64 17.08
C LEU A 298 24.68 -11.27 17.45
N PRO A 299 25.90 -10.93 16.96
CA PRO A 299 26.47 -9.61 17.11
C PRO A 299 25.58 -8.53 16.49
N ARG A 300 25.49 -7.35 17.11
CA ARG A 300 24.62 -6.24 16.66
C ARG A 300 24.85 -5.86 15.20
N GLY A 301 26.10 -5.84 14.72
CA GLY A 301 26.42 -5.51 13.35
C GLY A 301 25.91 -6.54 12.32
N VAL A 302 25.82 -7.81 12.72
CA VAL A 302 25.30 -8.88 11.87
C VAL A 302 23.76 -8.79 11.73
N LEU A 303 23.05 -8.20 12.70
CA LEU A 303 21.60 -8.08 12.67
C LEU A 303 21.07 -7.21 11.52
N MET A 304 21.90 -6.33 10.94
CA MET A 304 21.51 -5.48 9.80
C MET A 304 21.16 -6.31 8.57
N LEU A 305 21.91 -7.38 8.29
CA LEU A 305 21.65 -8.24 7.14
C LEU A 305 20.31 -8.99 7.24
N PRO A 306 19.98 -9.72 8.31
CA PRO A 306 18.66 -10.33 8.46
C PRO A 306 17.53 -9.30 8.53
N ALA A 307 17.74 -8.09 9.09
CA ALA A 307 16.74 -7.03 9.07
C ALA A 307 16.44 -6.56 7.62
N PHE A 308 17.47 -6.34 6.82
CA PHE A 308 17.30 -6.01 5.40
C PHE A 308 16.60 -7.14 4.64
N SER A 309 17.09 -8.38 4.79
CA SER A 309 16.53 -9.55 4.11
C SER A 309 15.08 -9.83 4.53
N PHE A 310 14.73 -9.57 5.78
CA PHE A 310 13.36 -9.65 6.29
C PHE A 310 12.42 -8.71 5.53
N GLY A 311 12.84 -7.45 5.38
CA GLY A 311 12.09 -6.48 4.56
C GLY A 311 11.95 -6.91 3.11
N VAL A 312 13.05 -7.35 2.48
CA VAL A 312 13.04 -7.86 1.09
C VAL A 312 12.05 -9.01 0.92
N GLY A 313 12.06 -9.96 1.85
CA GLY A 313 11.16 -11.12 1.82
C GLY A 313 9.70 -10.74 1.90
N ILE A 314 9.33 -9.90 2.88
CA ILE A 314 7.97 -9.38 3.04
C ILE A 314 7.51 -8.62 1.80
N GLY A 315 8.40 -7.86 1.17
CA GLY A 315 8.10 -7.08 -0.03
C GLY A 315 7.58 -7.90 -1.20
N SER A 316 7.85 -9.22 -1.24
CA SER A 316 7.29 -10.11 -2.25
C SER A 316 5.75 -10.21 -2.20
N SER A 317 5.12 -9.92 -1.05
CA SER A 317 3.67 -9.94 -0.87
C SER A 317 2.92 -8.98 -1.81
N VAL A 318 3.59 -7.97 -2.36
CA VAL A 318 3.02 -7.05 -3.37
C VAL A 318 2.53 -7.79 -4.61
N LEU A 319 3.08 -8.97 -4.91
CA LEU A 319 2.64 -9.80 -6.04
C LEU A 319 1.21 -10.34 -5.88
N ALA A 320 0.62 -10.25 -4.70
CA ALA A 320 -0.80 -10.54 -4.48
C ALA A 320 -1.71 -9.68 -5.40
N PHE A 321 -1.35 -8.41 -5.65
CA PHE A 321 -2.15 -7.54 -6.51
C PHE A 321 -2.21 -7.99 -7.97
N PRO A 322 -1.08 -8.19 -8.68
CA PRO A 322 -1.14 -8.62 -10.07
C PRO A 322 -1.65 -10.06 -10.23
N ILE A 323 -1.56 -10.91 -9.22
CA ILE A 323 -2.13 -12.27 -9.24
C ILE A 323 -3.66 -12.19 -9.08
N ALA A 324 -4.16 -11.40 -8.13
CA ALA A 324 -5.59 -11.22 -7.92
C ALA A 324 -6.26 -10.53 -9.11
N GLU A 325 -5.61 -9.51 -9.66
CA GLU A 325 -6.11 -8.74 -10.81
C GLU A 325 -6.21 -9.62 -12.08
N ALA A 326 -5.24 -10.50 -12.31
CA ALA A 326 -5.28 -11.44 -13.43
C ALA A 326 -6.43 -12.46 -13.34
N ALA A 327 -6.91 -12.74 -12.12
CA ALA A 327 -8.05 -13.64 -11.87
C ALA A 327 -9.40 -12.90 -11.79
N ALA A 328 -9.38 -11.56 -11.82
CA ALA A 328 -10.57 -10.74 -11.68
C ALA A 328 -11.35 -10.62 -13.00
N PRO A 329 -12.68 -10.42 -12.93
CA PRO A 329 -13.45 -10.06 -14.09
C PRO A 329 -12.98 -8.72 -14.69
N ALA A 330 -13.07 -8.59 -16.01
CA ALA A 330 -12.68 -7.36 -16.69
C ALA A 330 -13.44 -6.13 -16.12
N GLY A 331 -12.71 -5.04 -15.89
CA GLY A 331 -13.25 -3.79 -15.35
C GLY A 331 -13.45 -3.77 -13.82
N GLN A 332 -12.90 -4.73 -13.07
CA GLN A 332 -12.98 -4.79 -11.62
C GLN A 332 -11.59 -4.62 -10.93
N THR A 333 -10.67 -3.91 -11.57
CA THR A 333 -9.31 -3.70 -11.05
C THR A 333 -9.32 -2.98 -9.70
N ALA A 334 -10.05 -1.86 -9.58
CA ALA A 334 -10.09 -1.10 -8.33
C ALA A 334 -10.72 -1.89 -7.19
N MET A 335 -11.83 -2.57 -7.44
CA MET A 335 -12.49 -3.41 -6.45
C MET A 335 -11.57 -4.54 -5.97
N THR A 336 -10.89 -5.22 -6.89
CA THR A 336 -9.98 -6.32 -6.58
C THR A 336 -8.81 -5.84 -5.71
N VAL A 337 -8.16 -4.76 -6.13
CA VAL A 337 -7.06 -4.14 -5.38
C VAL A 337 -7.52 -3.66 -4.02
N SER A 338 -8.73 -3.07 -3.92
CA SER A 338 -9.32 -2.65 -2.64
C SER A 338 -9.50 -3.81 -1.67
N ILE A 339 -10.03 -4.94 -2.13
CA ILE A 339 -10.27 -6.12 -1.28
C ILE A 339 -8.93 -6.66 -0.75
N VAL A 340 -7.93 -6.80 -1.61
CA VAL A 340 -6.59 -7.25 -1.21
C VAL A 340 -5.97 -6.27 -0.21
N ASN A 341 -6.01 -4.97 -0.49
CA ASN A 341 -5.40 -3.97 0.39
C ASN A 341 -6.12 -3.86 1.75
N THR A 342 -7.46 -3.96 1.77
CA THR A 342 -8.24 -4.00 3.02
C THR A 342 -7.81 -5.17 3.90
N SER A 343 -7.58 -6.36 3.32
CA SER A 343 -7.15 -7.52 4.09
C SER A 343 -5.81 -7.28 4.79
N GLY A 344 -4.86 -6.65 4.10
CA GLY A 344 -3.58 -6.25 4.67
C GLY A 344 -3.72 -5.22 5.78
N THR A 345 -4.52 -4.18 5.55
CA THR A 345 -4.75 -3.11 6.53
C THR A 345 -5.38 -3.65 7.82
N VAL A 346 -6.39 -4.52 7.70
CA VAL A 346 -7.04 -5.15 8.86
C VAL A 346 -6.06 -6.03 9.64
N MET A 347 -5.30 -6.87 8.93
CA MET A 347 -4.29 -7.72 9.57
C MET A 347 -3.19 -6.90 10.23
N GLY A 348 -2.73 -5.83 9.57
CA GLY A 348 -1.75 -4.90 10.14
C GLY A 348 -2.24 -4.33 11.47
N GLY A 349 -3.46 -3.83 11.51
CA GLY A 349 -4.07 -3.32 12.74
C GLY A 349 -4.20 -4.38 13.83
N LEU A 350 -4.62 -5.61 13.48
CA LEU A 350 -4.69 -6.72 14.42
C LEU A 350 -3.31 -7.08 15.00
N MET A 351 -2.30 -7.16 14.14
CA MET A 351 -0.94 -7.53 14.58
C MET A 351 -0.27 -6.43 15.41
N THR A 352 -0.67 -5.17 15.24
CA THR A 352 -0.28 -4.09 16.16
C THR A 352 -0.78 -4.33 17.57
N ILE A 353 -2.05 -4.70 17.71
CA ILE A 353 -2.67 -5.05 19.01
C ILE A 353 -1.95 -6.27 19.62
N VAL A 354 -1.74 -7.30 18.81
CA VAL A 354 -1.02 -8.53 19.23
C VAL A 354 0.37 -8.21 19.73
N SER A 355 1.12 -7.33 19.04
CA SER A 355 2.45 -6.90 19.51
C SER A 355 2.40 -6.20 20.86
N GLY A 356 1.42 -5.33 21.08
CA GLY A 356 1.20 -4.68 22.37
C GLY A 356 0.89 -5.69 23.49
N LEU A 357 0.07 -6.69 23.21
CA LEU A 357 -0.25 -7.76 24.18
C LEU A 357 0.97 -8.63 24.48
N ILE A 358 1.80 -8.95 23.49
CA ILE A 358 3.05 -9.68 23.70
C ILE A 358 3.98 -8.89 24.62
N LEU A 359 4.12 -7.59 24.41
CA LEU A 359 4.97 -6.73 25.25
C LEU A 359 4.48 -6.67 26.71
N GLN A 360 3.16 -6.72 26.93
CA GLN A 360 2.59 -6.75 28.29
C GLN A 360 2.74 -8.11 28.97
N ALA A 361 2.67 -9.21 28.20
CA ALA A 361 2.67 -10.57 28.71
C ALA A 361 4.10 -11.15 28.86
N SER A 362 5.07 -10.65 28.09
CA SER A 362 6.42 -11.22 28.04
C SER A 362 7.38 -10.43 28.92
N PRO A 363 8.08 -11.08 29.86
CA PRO A 363 9.22 -10.49 30.57
C PRO A 363 10.32 -10.07 29.57
N GLN A 364 11.14 -9.10 29.98
CA GLN A 364 12.26 -8.67 29.16
C GLN A 364 13.22 -9.86 28.89
N GLY A 365 13.53 -10.09 27.62
CA GLY A 365 14.36 -11.20 27.16
C GLY A 365 13.59 -12.46 26.75
N ASP A 366 12.30 -12.58 27.09
CA ASP A 366 11.47 -13.72 26.67
C ASP A 366 10.88 -13.48 25.27
N LEU A 367 11.30 -14.30 24.33
CA LEU A 367 10.85 -14.27 22.92
C LEU A 367 9.93 -15.44 22.56
N SER A 368 9.47 -16.23 23.54
CA SER A 368 8.68 -17.42 23.28
C SER A 368 7.34 -17.12 22.57
N LEU A 369 6.63 -16.07 22.99
CA LEU A 369 5.41 -15.63 22.33
C LEU A 369 5.68 -15.05 20.94
N VAL A 370 6.80 -14.36 20.73
CA VAL A 370 7.21 -13.88 19.41
C VAL A 370 7.45 -15.06 18.48
N LEU A 371 8.21 -16.07 18.93
CA LEU A 371 8.47 -17.26 18.14
C LEU A 371 7.18 -18.02 17.82
N LEU A 372 6.29 -18.16 18.80
CA LEU A 372 5.02 -18.88 18.61
C LEU A 372 4.13 -18.15 17.60
N ILE A 373 3.85 -16.88 17.80
CA ILE A 373 2.86 -16.14 17.01
C ILE A 373 3.44 -15.74 15.65
N TYR A 374 4.61 -15.09 15.63
CA TYR A 374 5.23 -14.64 14.38
C TYR A 374 5.93 -15.76 13.62
N GLY A 375 6.43 -16.81 14.33
CA GLY A 375 6.90 -18.03 13.69
C GLY A 375 5.78 -18.77 12.98
N ALA A 376 4.62 -18.93 13.64
CA ALA A 376 3.43 -19.50 13.01
C ALA A 376 2.96 -18.66 11.81
N LEU A 377 2.97 -17.32 11.94
CA LEU A 377 2.64 -16.42 10.83
C LEU A 377 3.63 -16.57 9.66
N ALA A 378 4.94 -16.73 9.94
CA ALA A 378 5.95 -16.95 8.90
C ALA A 378 5.75 -18.29 8.16
N LEU A 379 5.48 -19.36 8.89
CA LEU A 379 5.15 -20.66 8.30
C LEU A 379 3.86 -20.61 7.48
N PHE A 380 2.85 -19.88 7.96
CA PHE A 380 1.63 -19.64 7.20
C PHE A 380 1.92 -18.94 5.87
N GLY A 381 2.80 -17.93 5.85
CA GLY A 381 3.22 -17.27 4.62
C GLY A 381 3.89 -18.21 3.62
N VAL A 382 4.78 -19.10 4.09
CA VAL A 382 5.40 -20.13 3.24
C VAL A 382 4.34 -21.09 2.69
N ALA A 383 3.38 -21.53 3.51
CA ALA A 383 2.30 -22.39 3.08
C ALA A 383 1.41 -21.73 2.02
N MET A 384 1.04 -20.46 2.21
CA MET A 384 0.23 -19.68 1.25
C MET A 384 0.99 -19.44 -0.05
N ALA A 385 2.25 -19.08 0.01
CA ALA A 385 3.09 -18.88 -1.17
C ALA A 385 3.25 -20.20 -1.96
N SER A 386 3.44 -21.31 -1.27
CA SER A 386 3.47 -22.65 -1.87
C SER A 386 2.12 -22.99 -2.54
N TRP A 387 1.02 -22.77 -1.83
CA TRP A 387 -0.31 -23.04 -2.39
C TRP A 387 -0.56 -22.22 -3.67
N ILE A 388 -0.23 -20.93 -3.68
CA ILE A 388 -0.35 -20.09 -4.88
C ILE A 388 0.55 -20.59 -6.01
N SER A 389 1.79 -20.99 -5.70
CA SER A 389 2.78 -21.43 -6.68
C SER A 389 2.42 -22.72 -7.39
N PHE A 390 1.77 -23.64 -6.68
CA PHE A 390 1.39 -24.94 -7.22
C PHE A 390 -0.08 -25.04 -7.66
N SER A 391 -0.88 -24.00 -7.42
CA SER A 391 -2.26 -23.96 -7.92
C SER A 391 -2.29 -23.58 -9.40
N PRO A 392 -3.08 -24.27 -10.25
CA PRO A 392 -3.21 -23.94 -11.65
C PRO A 392 -3.75 -22.52 -11.84
N GLU A 393 -3.26 -21.81 -12.83
CA GLU A 393 -3.85 -20.51 -13.21
C GLU A 393 -5.31 -20.70 -13.64
N PRO A 394 -6.23 -19.81 -13.21
CA PRO A 394 -7.62 -19.86 -13.65
C PRO A 394 -7.67 -19.79 -15.19
N ALA A 395 -8.37 -20.72 -15.81
CA ALA A 395 -8.60 -20.74 -17.26
C ALA A 395 -9.42 -19.50 -17.68
N GLY A 396 -8.77 -18.43 -18.02
CA GLY A 396 -9.33 -17.12 -18.37
C GLY A 396 -8.26 -16.04 -18.52
N ALA A 397 -7.12 -16.23 -17.88
CA ALA A 397 -5.98 -15.31 -17.96
C ALA A 397 -5.20 -15.42 -19.29
N ALA A 398 -5.39 -16.46 -20.06
CA ALA A 398 -4.57 -16.79 -21.25
C ALA A 398 -5.20 -16.40 -22.60
N ALA A 399 -6.33 -15.73 -22.66
CA ALA A 399 -7.01 -15.47 -23.91
C ALA A 399 -7.40 -13.99 -24.12
N ILE A 400 -6.40 -13.11 -24.14
CA ILE A 400 -6.50 -11.91 -24.95
C ILE A 400 -5.56 -12.16 -26.13
N PRO A 401 -6.10 -12.44 -27.34
CA PRO A 401 -5.25 -12.60 -28.51
C PRO A 401 -4.45 -11.31 -28.69
N SER A 402 -3.14 -11.43 -28.76
CA SER A 402 -2.26 -10.37 -29.24
C SER A 402 -2.89 -9.79 -30.52
N ARG A 403 -3.19 -8.49 -30.53
CA ARG A 403 -3.63 -7.80 -31.73
C ARG A 403 -2.68 -8.20 -32.84
N PRO A 404 -3.16 -8.79 -33.93
CA PRO A 404 -2.31 -9.02 -35.09
C PRO A 404 -1.82 -7.65 -35.55
N ASP A 405 -0.52 -7.55 -35.77
CA ASP A 405 0.13 -6.37 -36.32
C ASP A 405 -0.57 -5.97 -37.62
N ALA A 406 -1.37 -4.94 -37.57
CA ALA A 406 -1.99 -4.30 -38.71
C ALA A 406 -0.96 -3.38 -39.41
N VAL A 407 0.17 -3.96 -39.79
CA VAL A 407 1.16 -3.32 -40.66
C VAL A 407 1.86 -4.40 -41.51
N GLN A 408 1.12 -5.05 -42.41
CA GLN A 408 1.69 -5.72 -43.59
C GLN A 408 0.57 -6.11 -44.57
N SER A 409 -0.05 -5.14 -45.20
CA SER A 409 -0.71 -5.34 -46.50
C SER A 409 -1.09 -4.00 -47.13
N ARG A 410 -0.08 -3.19 -47.43
CA ARG A 410 -0.22 -2.08 -48.40
C ARG A 410 1.08 -1.93 -49.16
N ASP A 411 1.46 -2.98 -49.86
CA ASP A 411 2.43 -2.88 -50.97
C ASP A 411 2.31 -4.16 -51.83
N SER A 412 1.22 -4.27 -52.57
CA SER A 412 1.17 -5.09 -53.78
C SER A 412 -0.11 -4.77 -54.56
N ALA A 413 -0.17 -3.60 -55.16
CA ALA A 413 -0.98 -3.34 -56.32
C ALA A 413 -0.19 -2.42 -57.23
N ALA A 414 0.70 -3.04 -58.01
CA ALA A 414 1.22 -2.40 -59.21
C ALA A 414 0.11 -2.26 -60.26
N PRO A 415 0.00 -1.15 -60.99
CA PRO A 415 -0.89 -1.04 -62.12
C PRO A 415 -0.16 -1.66 -63.33
N GLY A 416 -0.79 -2.68 -63.89
CA GLY A 416 -0.45 -3.24 -65.17
C GLY A 416 -1.56 -2.94 -66.20
N ALA A 417 -1.14 -2.28 -67.31
CA ALA A 417 -1.84 -1.99 -68.57
C ALA A 417 -3.00 -1.01 -68.53
#